data_36f64db19c5f6237d8b685e342bd9cbd
#
_entry.id   36f64db19c5f6237d8b685e342bd9cbd
#
_cell.length_a   1.000
_cell.length_b   1.000
_cell.length_c   1.000
_cell.angle_alpha   90.00
_cell.angle_beta   90.00
_cell.angle_gamma   90.00
#
_symmetry.space_group_name_H-M   'P 1'
#
loop_
_entity.id
_entity.type
_entity.pdbx_description
1 polymer ?
#
loop_
_entity_poly.entity_id
_entity_poly.type
_entity_poly.pdbx_seq_one_letter_code
_entity_poly.pdbx_strand_id
1 'polypeptide(L)'
;MNEKELIKRLKLKPHFENGLYTEANFVNEKAKRKSSGTIYYYVRKNEKSRFHKIDSDEYWLYHLGSDLEIWIIYPNHKVVVKKCGLSKDASPIVYVPKGSIFASKHTDAKEGTLLTCLTVPAFNKSSFKIYNTSELKKRYKELKKF
;
A
#
# COMPACT_ATOMS: atom_id res chain seq x y z
N MET A 1 13.54 11.42 -12.89
CA MET A 1 14.07 11.54 -11.51
C MET A 1 14.47 10.15 -11.07
N ASN A 2 15.71 9.98 -10.61
CA ASN A 2 16.15 8.66 -10.13
C ASN A 2 15.72 8.42 -8.67
N GLU A 3 15.84 7.16 -8.19
CA GLU A 3 15.41 6.78 -6.82
C GLU A 3 16.09 7.62 -5.73
N LYS A 4 17.38 7.89 -5.83
CA LYS A 4 18.12 8.68 -4.83
C LYS A 4 17.60 10.12 -4.72
N GLU A 5 17.31 10.74 -5.87
CA GLU A 5 16.74 12.09 -5.94
C GLU A 5 15.33 12.11 -5.34
N LEU A 6 14.52 11.11 -5.63
CA LEU A 6 13.17 10.96 -5.09
C LEU A 6 13.19 10.84 -3.56
N ILE A 7 14.03 9.95 -3.03
CA ILE A 7 14.20 9.75 -1.58
C ILE A 7 14.59 11.06 -0.90
N LYS A 8 15.58 11.76 -1.47
CA LYS A 8 16.06 13.05 -0.91
C LYS A 8 14.98 14.12 -0.98
N ARG A 9 14.32 14.28 -2.13
CA ARG A 9 13.30 15.32 -2.36
C ARG A 9 12.08 15.17 -1.46
N LEU A 10 11.57 13.95 -1.32
CA LEU A 10 10.39 13.65 -0.51
C LEU A 10 10.74 13.30 0.95
N LYS A 11 12.04 13.28 1.31
CA LYS A 11 12.50 12.91 2.66
C LYS A 11 11.97 11.54 3.10
N LEU A 12 11.99 10.57 2.17
CA LEU A 12 11.47 9.24 2.42
C LEU A 12 12.32 8.49 3.45
N LYS A 13 11.67 7.81 4.38
CA LYS A 13 12.27 6.98 5.44
C LYS A 13 11.67 5.56 5.42
N PRO A 14 12.36 4.55 5.98
CA PRO A 14 11.86 3.18 6.00
C PRO A 14 10.47 3.06 6.64
N HIS A 15 9.59 2.26 6.01
CA HIS A 15 8.27 1.92 6.51
C HIS A 15 8.31 0.55 7.23
N PHE A 16 7.49 0.35 8.26
CA PHE A 16 7.48 -0.89 9.05
C PHE A 16 6.90 -2.12 8.30
N GLU A 17 6.19 -1.91 7.20
CA GLU A 17 5.71 -2.97 6.31
C GLU A 17 6.57 -3.18 5.06
N ASN A 18 7.79 -2.68 5.04
CA ASN A 18 8.72 -2.51 3.92
C ASN A 18 8.35 -1.30 3.03
N GLY A 19 9.24 -0.96 2.09
CA GLY A 19 9.15 0.26 1.31
C GLY A 19 9.62 1.49 2.08
N LEU A 20 9.44 2.65 1.48
CA LEU A 20 9.79 3.94 2.04
C LEU A 20 8.57 4.85 2.08
N TYR A 21 8.49 5.73 3.07
CA TYR A 21 7.37 6.66 3.20
C TYR A 21 7.78 8.01 3.78
N THR A 22 6.90 8.99 3.61
CA THR A 22 6.85 10.22 4.39
C THR A 22 5.40 10.67 4.56
N GLU A 23 5.09 11.27 5.69
CA GLU A 23 3.76 11.82 5.94
C GLU A 23 3.53 13.06 5.08
N ALA A 24 2.33 13.15 4.49
CA ALA A 24 1.87 14.26 3.67
C ALA A 24 0.47 14.69 4.12
N ASN A 25 0.31 14.89 5.43
CA ASN A 25 -0.97 15.22 6.04
C ASN A 25 -1.35 16.68 5.78
N PHE A 26 -2.47 16.89 5.12
CA PHE A 26 -3.02 18.21 4.81
C PHE A 26 -4.16 18.62 5.76
N VAL A 27 -4.72 17.65 6.49
CA VAL A 27 -5.87 17.86 7.39
C VAL A 27 -5.39 18.39 8.73
N ASN A 28 -5.83 19.61 9.06
CA ASN A 28 -5.52 20.27 10.33
C ASN A 28 -6.77 20.27 11.23
N GLU A 29 -7.05 19.15 11.86
CA GLU A 29 -8.17 18.96 12.78
C GLU A 29 -7.67 18.77 14.22
N LYS A 30 -8.35 19.41 15.18
CA LYS A 30 -8.16 19.19 16.62
C LYS A 30 -9.03 18.00 17.07
N ALA A 31 -8.88 16.84 16.43
CA ALA A 31 -9.63 15.63 16.75
C ALA A 31 -8.69 14.57 17.32
N LYS A 32 -9.22 13.69 18.18
CA LYS A 32 -8.46 12.51 18.67
C LYS A 32 -7.98 11.63 17.52
N ARG A 33 -8.78 11.54 16.45
CA ARG A 33 -8.42 10.89 15.19
C ARG A 33 -8.87 11.80 14.05
N LYS A 34 -7.95 12.12 13.16
CA LYS A 34 -8.25 12.96 11.98
C LYS A 34 -9.16 12.21 11.00
N SER A 35 -9.91 12.95 10.20
CA SER A 35 -10.81 12.40 9.18
C SER A 35 -10.07 11.65 8.08
N SER A 36 -8.82 12.03 7.80
CA SER A 36 -7.96 11.32 6.84
C SER A 36 -6.47 11.41 7.21
N GLY A 37 -5.70 10.48 6.72
CA GLY A 37 -4.24 10.48 6.79
C GLY A 37 -3.64 10.18 5.43
N THR A 38 -2.51 10.80 5.11
CA THR A 38 -1.88 10.68 3.79
C THR A 38 -0.38 10.47 3.94
N ILE A 39 0.15 9.53 3.18
CA ILE A 39 1.60 9.32 3.05
C ILE A 39 1.99 9.26 1.58
N TYR A 40 3.17 9.77 1.22
CA TYR A 40 3.87 9.28 0.04
C TYR A 40 4.50 7.94 0.40
N TYR A 41 4.29 6.95 -0.46
CA TYR A 41 4.80 5.60 -0.28
C TYR A 41 5.55 5.16 -1.53
N TYR A 42 6.77 4.68 -1.34
CA TYR A 42 7.62 4.21 -2.41
C TYR A 42 7.98 2.74 -2.19
N VAL A 43 7.53 1.89 -3.09
CA VAL A 43 7.88 0.47 -3.13
C VAL A 43 9.04 0.30 -4.10
N ARG A 44 10.19 -0.13 -3.58
CA ARG A 44 11.36 -0.36 -4.42
C ARG A 44 11.14 -1.53 -5.36
N LYS A 45 11.85 -1.51 -6.49
CA LYS A 45 11.92 -2.66 -7.40
C LYS A 45 12.25 -3.93 -6.61
N ASN A 46 11.52 -5.02 -6.88
CA ASN A 46 11.67 -6.32 -6.23
C ASN A 46 11.32 -6.37 -4.72
N GLU A 47 10.86 -5.27 -4.14
CA GLU A 47 10.37 -5.24 -2.77
C GLU A 47 8.90 -5.64 -2.72
N LYS A 48 8.51 -6.27 -1.60
CA LYS A 48 7.13 -6.61 -1.28
C LYS A 48 6.77 -5.97 0.05
N SER A 49 5.56 -5.44 0.16
CA SER A 49 5.06 -5.07 1.47
C SER A 49 4.59 -6.31 2.25
N ARG A 50 4.46 -6.17 3.55
CA ARG A 50 3.95 -7.24 4.42
C ARG A 50 2.43 -7.23 4.40
N PHE A 51 1.80 -8.42 4.45
CA PHE A 51 0.36 -8.51 4.64
C PHE A 51 -0.04 -7.89 5.97
N HIS A 52 -0.96 -6.94 5.91
CA HIS A 52 -1.46 -6.22 7.08
C HIS A 52 -2.93 -5.88 6.94
N LYS A 53 -3.53 -5.47 8.05
CA LYS A 53 -4.90 -4.98 8.13
C LYS A 53 -4.94 -3.68 8.94
N ILE A 54 -5.78 -2.76 8.49
CA ILE A 54 -6.12 -1.51 9.18
C ILE A 54 -7.64 -1.37 9.32
N ASP A 55 -8.08 -0.45 10.15
CA ASP A 55 -9.50 -0.15 10.38
C ASP A 55 -9.99 1.07 9.60
N SER A 56 -9.34 1.38 8.49
CA SER A 56 -9.65 2.47 7.57
C SER A 56 -9.88 1.95 6.17
N ASP A 57 -10.66 2.68 5.38
CA ASP A 57 -10.61 2.57 3.94
C ASP A 57 -9.28 3.14 3.44
N GLU A 58 -8.66 2.51 2.45
CA GLU A 58 -7.39 2.97 1.90
C GLU A 58 -7.46 3.11 0.38
N TYR A 59 -6.94 4.23 -0.11
CA TYR A 59 -6.81 4.54 -1.53
C TYR A 59 -5.34 4.62 -1.90
N TRP A 60 -4.95 3.86 -2.91
CA TRP A 60 -3.62 3.86 -3.50
C TRP A 60 -3.67 4.68 -4.78
N LEU A 61 -3.00 5.83 -4.82
CA LEU A 61 -3.03 6.77 -5.93
C LEU A 61 -1.63 6.78 -6.60
N TYR A 62 -1.57 6.25 -7.80
CA TYR A 62 -0.33 6.13 -8.56
C TYR A 62 0.22 7.50 -9.02
N HIS A 63 1.53 7.65 -8.95
CA HIS A 63 2.24 8.83 -9.44
C HIS A 63 3.24 8.52 -10.55
N LEU A 64 4.15 7.55 -10.32
CA LEU A 64 5.18 7.18 -11.30
C LEU A 64 5.78 5.80 -10.99
N GLY A 65 6.45 5.23 -11.96
CA GLY A 65 7.16 3.96 -11.83
C GLY A 65 6.47 2.81 -12.53
N SER A 66 6.85 1.59 -12.18
CA SER A 66 6.21 0.37 -12.69
C SER A 66 4.85 0.16 -12.04
N ASP A 67 3.95 -0.56 -12.72
CA ASP A 67 2.68 -0.96 -12.10
C ASP A 67 2.93 -1.82 -10.86
N LEU A 68 2.10 -1.62 -9.83
CA LEU A 68 2.18 -2.32 -8.57
C LEU A 68 0.94 -3.18 -8.36
N GLU A 69 1.12 -4.47 -8.10
CA GLU A 69 0.02 -5.36 -7.71
C GLU A 69 -0.33 -5.15 -6.24
N ILE A 70 -1.62 -4.93 -5.98
CA ILE A 70 -2.21 -4.90 -4.64
C ILE A 70 -3.01 -6.18 -4.46
N TRP A 71 -2.54 -7.05 -3.60
CA TRP A 71 -3.14 -8.32 -3.24
C TRP A 71 -4.06 -8.12 -2.05
N ILE A 72 -5.36 -8.37 -2.21
CA ILE A 72 -6.40 -8.03 -1.24
C ILE A 72 -7.19 -9.27 -0.87
N ILE A 73 -7.26 -9.58 0.41
CA ILE A 73 -8.19 -10.55 1.00
C ILE A 73 -9.31 -9.74 1.62
N TYR A 74 -10.47 -9.73 1.00
CA TYR A 74 -11.63 -9.00 1.51
C TYR A 74 -12.19 -9.61 2.82
N PRO A 75 -13.01 -8.86 3.60
CA PRO A 75 -13.63 -9.39 4.81
C PRO A 75 -14.48 -10.66 4.59
N ASN A 76 -15.04 -10.84 3.39
CA ASN A 76 -15.76 -12.05 2.97
C ASN A 76 -14.85 -13.20 2.50
N HIS A 77 -13.54 -13.09 2.75
CA HIS A 77 -12.51 -14.06 2.35
C HIS A 77 -12.23 -14.20 0.84
N LYS A 78 -12.84 -13.39 -0.02
CA LYS A 78 -12.50 -13.36 -1.44
C LYS A 78 -11.13 -12.73 -1.64
N VAL A 79 -10.26 -13.41 -2.39
CA VAL A 79 -8.94 -12.88 -2.78
C VAL A 79 -9.03 -12.25 -4.15
N VAL A 80 -8.51 -11.05 -4.30
CA VAL A 80 -8.38 -10.36 -5.59
C VAL A 80 -7.00 -9.71 -5.71
N VAL A 81 -6.55 -9.53 -6.93
CA VAL A 81 -5.35 -8.76 -7.26
C VAL A 81 -5.78 -7.60 -8.14
N LYS A 82 -5.42 -6.39 -7.73
CA LYS A 82 -5.62 -5.17 -8.52
C LYS A 82 -4.27 -4.58 -8.86
N LYS A 83 -4.13 -4.01 -10.05
CA LYS A 83 -2.93 -3.30 -10.47
C LYS A 83 -3.11 -1.80 -10.32
N CYS A 84 -2.21 -1.16 -9.60
CA CYS A 84 -2.11 0.29 -9.46
C CYS A 84 -1.06 0.82 -10.42
N GLY A 85 -1.45 1.60 -11.43
CA GLY A 85 -0.56 2.05 -12.49
C GLY A 85 -1.30 2.55 -13.73
N LEU A 86 -0.62 2.58 -14.88
CA LEU A 86 -1.16 3.11 -16.14
C LEU A 86 -1.14 2.11 -17.30
N SER A 87 -0.72 0.85 -17.10
CA SER A 87 -0.84 -0.17 -18.15
C SER A 87 -2.31 -0.49 -18.44
N LYS A 88 -2.55 -1.22 -19.55
CA LYS A 88 -3.90 -1.55 -20.05
C LYS A 88 -4.82 -2.16 -18.98
N ASP A 89 -4.25 -3.00 -18.08
CA ASP A 89 -5.00 -3.72 -17.05
C ASP A 89 -4.86 -3.10 -15.65
N ALA A 90 -4.31 -1.88 -15.56
CA ALA A 90 -4.10 -1.16 -14.32
C ALA A 90 -5.08 0.01 -14.17
N SER A 91 -5.20 0.49 -12.95
CA SER A 91 -5.93 1.72 -12.61
C SER A 91 -5.00 2.66 -11.85
N PRO A 92 -5.00 3.96 -12.13
CA PRO A 92 -4.22 4.93 -11.35
C PRO A 92 -4.71 5.07 -9.90
N ILE A 93 -5.89 4.56 -9.59
CA ILE A 93 -6.45 4.52 -8.22
C ILE A 93 -6.90 3.10 -7.92
N VAL A 94 -6.43 2.55 -6.79
CA VAL A 94 -6.91 1.28 -6.25
C VAL A 94 -7.48 1.52 -4.86
N TYR A 95 -8.72 1.06 -4.65
CA TYR A 95 -9.42 1.12 -3.38
C TYR A 95 -9.33 -0.22 -2.65
N VAL A 96 -8.94 -0.17 -1.37
CA VAL A 96 -8.91 -1.30 -0.43
C VAL A 96 -9.92 -1.02 0.68
N PRO A 97 -11.02 -1.79 0.78
CA PRO A 97 -12.02 -1.59 1.83
C PRO A 97 -11.46 -1.85 3.23
N LYS A 98 -11.93 -1.08 4.19
CA LYS A 98 -11.72 -1.30 5.62
C LYS A 98 -11.87 -2.77 6.01
N GLY A 99 -10.97 -3.26 6.85
CA GLY A 99 -11.00 -4.64 7.36
C GLY A 99 -10.45 -5.70 6.40
N SER A 100 -10.02 -5.32 5.19
CA SER A 100 -9.28 -6.21 4.29
C SER A 100 -7.86 -6.48 4.81
N ILE A 101 -7.31 -7.65 4.48
CA ILE A 101 -5.89 -7.95 4.66
C ILE A 101 -5.23 -7.77 3.29
N PHE A 102 -4.18 -6.97 3.20
CA PHE A 102 -3.58 -6.66 1.90
C PHE A 102 -2.07 -6.46 1.97
N ALA A 103 -1.43 -6.63 0.83
CA ALA A 103 -0.01 -6.38 0.60
C ALA A 103 0.22 -5.99 -0.85
N SER A 104 1.39 -5.46 -1.14
CA SER A 104 1.79 -5.07 -2.48
C SER A 104 3.08 -5.77 -2.91
N LYS A 105 3.19 -6.01 -4.22
CA LYS A 105 4.43 -6.44 -4.86
C LYS A 105 4.48 -5.99 -6.31
N HIS A 106 5.68 -5.98 -6.86
CA HIS A 106 5.86 -5.85 -8.30
C HIS A 106 5.81 -7.23 -9.00
N THR A 107 5.37 -7.20 -10.25
CA THR A 107 5.60 -8.27 -11.22
C THR A 107 6.29 -7.65 -12.42
N ASP A 108 7.49 -8.13 -12.74
CA ASP A 108 8.32 -7.65 -13.86
C ASP A 108 8.60 -6.14 -13.86
N ALA A 109 8.85 -5.58 -12.68
CA ALA A 109 9.12 -4.16 -12.56
C ALA A 109 10.47 -3.76 -13.17
N LYS A 110 10.48 -2.66 -13.92
CA LYS A 110 11.69 -2.00 -14.41
C LYS A 110 12.29 -1.08 -13.34
N GLU A 111 11.42 -0.46 -12.55
CA GLU A 111 11.77 0.50 -11.49
C GLU A 111 10.79 0.39 -10.32
N GLY A 112 11.06 1.07 -9.22
CA GLY A 112 10.13 1.18 -8.09
C GLY A 112 8.92 2.06 -8.41
N THR A 113 7.91 2.02 -7.55
CA THR A 113 6.65 2.76 -7.72
C THR A 113 6.46 3.77 -6.60
N LEU A 114 6.24 5.03 -6.99
CA LEU A 114 5.76 6.07 -6.09
C LEU A 114 4.25 6.20 -6.19
N LEU A 115 3.61 6.22 -5.03
CA LEU A 115 2.17 6.45 -4.91
C LEU A 115 1.86 7.23 -3.62
N THR A 116 0.63 7.68 -3.51
CA THR A 116 0.05 8.19 -2.27
C THR A 116 -0.89 7.14 -1.70
N CYS A 117 -0.72 6.80 -0.42
CA CYS A 117 -1.73 6.08 0.34
C CYS A 117 -2.54 7.08 1.15
N LEU A 118 -3.84 7.11 0.91
CA LEU A 118 -4.82 7.92 1.65
C LEU A 118 -5.71 7.00 2.46
N THR A 119 -5.73 7.18 3.78
CA THR A 119 -6.59 6.43 4.70
C THR A 119 -7.75 7.29 5.21
N VAL A 120 -8.94 6.72 5.29
CA VAL A 120 -10.15 7.37 5.80
C VAL A 120 -10.87 6.43 6.77
N PRO A 121 -10.94 6.78 8.06
CA PRO A 121 -10.25 7.86 8.77
C PRO A 121 -8.72 7.67 8.80
N ALA A 122 -8.00 8.62 9.37
CA ALA A 122 -6.54 8.57 9.46
C ALA A 122 -6.04 7.26 10.09
N PHE A 123 -4.86 6.80 9.65
CA PHE A 123 -4.21 5.61 10.19
C PHE A 123 -4.13 5.66 11.72
N ASN A 124 -4.46 4.54 12.35
CA ASN A 124 -4.34 4.35 13.77
C ASN A 124 -3.46 3.12 14.06
N LYS A 125 -2.30 3.35 14.67
CA LYS A 125 -1.33 2.31 14.96
C LYS A 125 -1.92 1.19 15.86
N SER A 126 -2.84 1.50 16.74
CA SER A 126 -3.47 0.51 17.62
C SER A 126 -4.34 -0.53 16.89
N SER A 127 -4.83 -0.18 15.69
CA SER A 127 -5.64 -1.06 14.83
C SER A 127 -4.81 -1.83 13.80
N PHE A 128 -3.54 -1.48 13.66
CA PHE A 128 -2.63 -2.09 12.69
C PHE A 128 -2.25 -3.52 13.11
N LYS A 129 -2.45 -4.48 12.21
CA LYS A 129 -2.07 -5.87 12.43
C LYS A 129 -1.30 -6.41 11.23
N ILE A 130 -0.12 -6.97 11.47
CA ILE A 130 0.68 -7.70 10.48
C ILE A 130 0.32 -9.19 10.52
N TYR A 131 0.30 -9.83 9.36
CA TYR A 131 0.01 -11.25 9.19
C TYR A 131 1.21 -12.00 8.63
N ASN A 132 1.37 -13.24 9.06
CA ASN A 132 2.37 -14.14 8.52
C ASN A 132 1.96 -14.61 7.12
N THR A 133 2.79 -14.30 6.11
CA THR A 133 2.51 -14.64 4.71
C THR A 133 2.40 -16.15 4.49
N SER A 134 3.24 -16.97 5.16
CA SER A 134 3.19 -18.42 5.01
C SER A 134 1.88 -19.02 5.55
N GLU A 135 1.36 -18.50 6.65
CA GLU A 135 0.07 -18.91 7.20
C GLU A 135 -1.09 -18.52 6.29
N LEU A 136 -1.05 -17.29 5.73
CA LEU A 136 -2.05 -16.85 4.76
C LEU A 136 -2.03 -17.73 3.50
N LYS A 137 -0.86 -18.10 2.98
CA LYS A 137 -0.72 -19.00 1.82
C LYS A 137 -1.29 -20.40 2.06
N LYS A 138 -1.22 -20.91 3.28
CA LYS A 138 -1.87 -22.19 3.66
C LYS A 138 -3.41 -22.07 3.60
N ARG A 139 -3.94 -20.92 4.03
CA ARG A 139 -5.39 -20.66 4.11
C ARG A 139 -5.99 -20.26 2.74
N TYR A 140 -5.24 -19.49 1.95
CA TYR A 140 -5.69 -18.94 0.66
C TYR A 140 -4.76 -19.38 -0.45
N LYS A 141 -5.22 -20.36 -1.25
CA LYS A 141 -4.43 -20.99 -2.33
C LYS A 141 -4.02 -19.98 -3.41
N GLU A 142 -4.83 -18.94 -3.62
CA GLU A 142 -4.59 -17.86 -4.58
C GLU A 142 -3.31 -17.10 -4.27
N LEU A 143 -2.91 -17.00 -2.99
CA LEU A 143 -1.68 -16.32 -2.56
C LEU A 143 -0.40 -17.07 -2.89
N LYS A 144 -0.45 -18.27 -3.45
CA LYS A 144 0.77 -19.01 -3.84
C LYS A 144 1.64 -18.24 -4.82
N LYS A 145 1.03 -17.37 -5.64
CA LYS A 145 1.72 -16.50 -6.61
C LYS A 145 2.25 -15.19 -6.01
N PHE A 146 1.95 -14.88 -4.76
CA PHE A 146 2.50 -13.69 -4.05
C PHE A 146 3.97 -13.93 -3.59
#